data_27f4a2acda0114e5dac503257b3c2c58
#
_entry.id   27f4a2acda0114e5dac503257b3c2c58
#
_cell.length_a   1.000
_cell.length_b   1.000
_cell.length_c   1.000
_cell.angle_alpha   90.00
_cell.angle_beta   90.00
_cell.angle_gamma   90.00
#
_symmetry.space_group_name_H-M   'P 1'
#
loop_
_entity.id
_entity.type
_entity.pdbx_description
1 polymer ?
#
loop_
_entity_poly.entity_id
_entity_poly.type
_entity_poly.pdbx_seq_one_letter_code
_entity_poly.pdbx_strand_id
1 'polypeptide(L)'
;MKTFLKEKSLVLKEMRDEVFHHFPQADIETAVARLLVEVKGIRKIPHELIAETLLGVLGKTETYNVMMTLLEMDKKVRHDQELLASMKDSAYNLHRTIAMSICGMYGSGASSLFGFVDCKFRFFFPHKRPKSFLSKGICALVASTASVVISEKVKVDYSERNLSLLASRGVALDDIVDIVDMLQRPYNPDLDRKLCEHHVLAVLRKQQTYHAVQLAIKIDEGVEKKEFNQQYNHIVGSDEGLFGVDESIATAIPLMYGTIALTNFGYLDKAKTGIIKELDSDHTGGKCNTFIDDLVCGLVAAACGRLAHNSVSPLNKPLD
;
A
#
# COMPACT_ATOMS: atom_id res chain seq x y z
N MET A 1 11.31 27.27 12.09
CA MET A 1 10.91 26.53 10.88
C MET A 1 12.07 26.35 9.90
N LYS A 2 12.73 27.42 9.38
CA LYS A 2 13.89 27.29 8.45
C LYS A 2 15.05 26.45 9.00
N THR A 3 15.39 26.56 10.28
CA THR A 3 16.46 25.78 10.94
C THR A 3 16.11 24.29 10.98
N PHE A 4 14.88 23.93 11.37
CA PHE A 4 14.40 22.55 11.43
C PHE A 4 14.39 21.86 10.04
N LEU A 5 13.99 22.60 9.00
CA LEU A 5 14.00 22.07 7.62
C LEU A 5 15.44 21.84 7.12
N LYS A 6 16.38 22.70 7.52
CA LYS A 6 17.79 22.59 7.17
C LYS A 6 18.46 21.41 7.88
N GLU A 7 18.15 21.20 9.17
CA GLU A 7 18.61 20.04 9.93
C GLU A 7 18.05 18.73 9.34
N LYS A 8 16.76 18.68 9.01
CA LYS A 8 16.15 17.51 8.39
C LYS A 8 16.74 17.16 7.02
N SER A 9 17.01 18.18 6.19
CA SER A 9 17.69 18.00 4.91
C SER A 9 19.09 17.41 5.05
N LEU A 10 19.83 17.87 6.07
CA LEU A 10 21.17 17.35 6.37
C LEU A 10 21.12 15.88 6.81
N VAL A 11 20.23 15.55 7.73
CA VAL A 11 20.05 14.20 8.27
C VAL A 11 19.63 13.19 7.18
N LEU A 12 18.72 13.59 6.28
CA LEU A 12 18.33 12.78 5.13
C LEU A 12 19.51 12.54 4.16
N LYS A 13 20.37 13.56 3.99
CA LYS A 13 21.58 13.44 3.17
C LYS A 13 22.56 12.45 3.78
N GLU A 14 22.85 12.54 5.06
CA GLU A 14 23.76 11.65 5.77
C GLU A 14 23.31 10.17 5.67
N MET A 15 22.03 9.89 5.90
CA MET A 15 21.50 8.52 5.75
C MET A 15 21.66 8.02 4.32
N ARG A 16 21.31 8.84 3.35
CA ARG A 16 21.44 8.49 1.93
C ARG A 16 22.90 8.20 1.56
N ASP A 17 23.84 9.02 2.02
CA ASP A 17 25.25 8.86 1.78
C ASP A 17 25.78 7.56 2.42
N GLU A 18 25.30 7.20 3.63
CA GLU A 18 25.64 5.95 4.30
C GLU A 18 25.05 4.72 3.55
N VAL A 19 23.80 4.78 3.12
CA VAL A 19 23.18 3.73 2.29
C VAL A 19 23.97 3.53 1.01
N PHE A 20 24.31 4.60 0.30
CA PHE A 20 25.03 4.54 -0.97
C PHE A 20 26.50 4.17 -0.81
N HIS A 21 27.10 4.38 0.36
CA HIS A 21 28.42 3.83 0.66
C HIS A 21 28.42 2.29 0.65
N HIS A 22 27.37 1.66 1.20
CA HIS A 22 27.26 0.20 1.23
C HIS A 22 26.67 -0.38 -0.07
N PHE A 23 25.75 0.31 -0.70
CA PHE A 23 25.09 -0.04 -1.95
C PHE A 23 25.08 1.17 -2.87
N PRO A 24 26.04 1.30 -3.81
CA PRO A 24 26.10 2.42 -4.73
C PRO A 24 24.75 2.68 -5.41
N GLN A 25 24.38 3.93 -5.55
CA GLN A 25 23.10 4.33 -6.17
C GLN A 25 22.92 3.66 -7.54
N ALA A 26 23.96 3.65 -8.37
CA ALA A 26 23.95 3.03 -9.69
C ALA A 26 23.64 1.52 -9.65
N ASP A 27 24.09 0.80 -8.61
CA ASP A 27 23.78 -0.62 -8.44
C ASP A 27 22.28 -0.82 -8.12
N ILE A 28 21.71 0.05 -7.29
CA ILE A 28 20.27 0.01 -6.95
C ILE A 28 19.44 0.36 -8.20
N GLU A 29 19.78 1.40 -8.92
CA GLU A 29 19.11 1.78 -10.18
C GLU A 29 19.19 0.66 -11.24
N THR A 30 20.34 0.01 -11.36
CA THR A 30 20.51 -1.16 -12.24
C THR A 30 19.62 -2.32 -11.80
N ALA A 31 19.49 -2.57 -10.49
CA ALA A 31 18.60 -3.61 -9.97
C ALA A 31 17.13 -3.28 -10.24
N VAL A 32 16.72 -2.02 -10.11
CA VAL A 32 15.36 -1.57 -10.49
C VAL A 32 15.12 -1.80 -11.98
N ALA A 33 16.03 -1.38 -12.84
CA ALA A 33 15.92 -1.56 -14.30
C ALA A 33 15.78 -3.05 -14.67
N ARG A 34 16.62 -3.92 -14.09
CA ARG A 34 16.53 -5.37 -14.28
C ARG A 34 15.18 -5.93 -13.81
N LEU A 35 14.69 -5.51 -12.65
CA LEU A 35 13.41 -5.94 -12.13
C LEU A 35 12.25 -5.57 -13.07
N LEU A 36 12.27 -4.37 -13.61
CA LEU A 36 11.26 -3.89 -14.57
C LEU A 36 11.24 -4.71 -15.86
N VAL A 37 12.42 -5.13 -16.34
CA VAL A 37 12.51 -6.05 -17.49
C VAL A 37 11.94 -7.42 -17.15
N GLU A 38 12.36 -8.01 -16.03
CA GLU A 38 11.97 -9.36 -15.60
C GLU A 38 10.45 -9.48 -15.37
N VAL A 39 9.84 -8.48 -14.72
CA VAL A 39 8.44 -8.57 -14.29
C VAL A 39 7.45 -8.05 -15.33
N LYS A 40 7.81 -7.05 -16.11
CA LYS A 40 6.90 -6.37 -17.06
C LYS A 40 7.43 -6.28 -18.49
N GLY A 41 8.62 -6.80 -18.78
CA GLY A 41 9.23 -6.69 -20.11
C GLY A 41 9.58 -5.24 -20.50
N ILE A 42 9.62 -4.32 -19.54
CA ILE A 42 9.87 -2.89 -19.81
C ILE A 42 11.38 -2.69 -20.01
N ARG A 43 11.83 -2.58 -21.26
CA ARG A 43 13.26 -2.51 -21.63
C ARG A 43 13.81 -1.09 -21.78
N LYS A 44 12.94 -0.09 -22.00
CA LYS A 44 13.35 1.31 -22.22
C LYS A 44 12.74 2.21 -21.17
N ILE A 45 13.50 2.49 -20.12
CA ILE A 45 13.15 3.43 -19.07
C ILE A 45 14.28 4.44 -18.96
N PRO A 46 13.99 5.75 -18.96
CA PRO A 46 14.99 6.76 -18.69
C PRO A 46 15.66 6.51 -17.33
N HIS A 47 16.97 6.55 -17.28
CA HIS A 47 17.74 6.39 -16.04
C HIS A 47 17.37 7.46 -15.02
N GLU A 48 17.14 8.68 -15.50
CA GLU A 48 16.73 9.83 -14.71
C GLU A 48 15.41 9.55 -13.94
N LEU A 49 14.44 8.91 -14.59
CA LEU A 49 13.16 8.55 -13.93
C LEU A 49 13.37 7.56 -12.79
N ILE A 50 14.25 6.57 -12.98
CA ILE A 50 14.56 5.61 -11.90
C ILE A 50 15.28 6.32 -10.76
N ALA A 51 16.26 7.16 -11.08
CA ALA A 51 17.02 7.92 -10.08
C ALA A 51 16.14 8.86 -9.27
N GLU A 52 15.31 9.67 -9.92
CA GLU A 52 14.36 10.58 -9.26
C GLU A 52 13.36 9.82 -8.38
N THR A 53 12.81 8.72 -8.90
CA THR A 53 11.87 7.89 -8.14
C THR A 53 12.54 7.26 -6.92
N LEU A 54 13.75 6.73 -7.06
CA LEU A 54 14.53 6.17 -5.95
C LEU A 54 14.79 7.22 -4.86
N LEU A 55 15.21 8.41 -5.27
CA LEU A 55 15.45 9.52 -4.33
C LEU A 55 14.15 9.98 -3.68
N GLY A 56 13.03 9.97 -4.40
CA GLY A 56 11.69 10.25 -3.87
C GLY A 56 11.26 9.21 -2.83
N VAL A 57 11.53 7.93 -3.06
CA VAL A 57 11.26 6.85 -2.08
C VAL A 57 12.13 7.02 -0.84
N LEU A 58 13.42 7.27 -1.00
CA LEU A 58 14.36 7.50 0.12
C LEU A 58 14.06 8.79 0.89
N GLY A 59 13.50 9.80 0.25
CA GLY A 59 13.18 11.09 0.86
C GLY A 59 11.97 11.06 1.78
N LYS A 60 11.18 9.98 1.80
CA LYS A 60 10.05 9.84 2.73
C LYS A 60 10.53 9.58 4.15
N THR A 61 9.90 10.26 5.12
CA THR A 61 10.28 10.14 6.55
C THR A 61 10.20 8.71 7.05
N GLU A 62 9.16 8.00 6.65
CA GLU A 62 8.96 6.59 7.04
C GLU A 62 10.03 5.69 6.47
N THR A 63 10.38 5.87 5.19
CA THR A 63 11.49 5.13 4.56
C THR A 63 12.81 5.44 5.26
N TYR A 64 13.05 6.71 5.57
CA TYR A 64 14.22 7.15 6.34
C TYR A 64 14.31 6.41 7.68
N ASN A 65 13.23 6.44 8.48
CA ASN A 65 13.23 5.81 9.80
C ASN A 65 13.50 4.29 9.72
N VAL A 66 12.89 3.62 8.75
CA VAL A 66 13.12 2.19 8.52
C VAL A 66 14.56 1.92 8.11
N MET A 67 15.10 2.67 7.15
CA MET A 67 16.48 2.49 6.67
C MET A 67 17.51 2.75 7.77
N MET A 68 17.31 3.79 8.60
CA MET A 68 18.17 4.05 9.78
C MET A 68 18.11 2.90 10.77
N THR A 69 16.90 2.38 11.05
CA THR A 69 16.75 1.21 11.92
C THR A 69 17.54 0.01 11.39
N LEU A 70 17.45 -0.28 10.09
CA LEU A 70 18.15 -1.39 9.46
C LEU A 70 19.68 -1.20 9.47
N LEU A 71 20.17 0.01 9.27
CA LEU A 71 21.60 0.35 9.39
C LEU A 71 22.12 0.15 10.81
N GLU A 72 21.40 0.66 11.81
CA GLU A 72 21.81 0.51 13.23
C GLU A 72 21.74 -0.95 13.68
N MET A 73 20.76 -1.72 13.22
CA MET A 73 20.68 -3.15 13.52
C MET A 73 21.84 -3.93 12.91
N ASP A 74 22.28 -3.62 11.68
CA ASP A 74 23.45 -4.23 11.08
C ASP A 74 24.76 -3.92 11.86
N LYS A 75 24.87 -2.73 12.47
CA LYS A 75 25.99 -2.39 13.37
C LYS A 75 25.94 -3.25 14.63
N LYS A 76 24.77 -3.37 15.27
CA LYS A 76 24.59 -4.16 16.52
C LYS A 76 24.82 -5.65 16.31
N VAL A 77 24.29 -6.24 15.25
CA VAL A 77 24.40 -7.68 14.95
C VAL A 77 25.84 -8.16 14.91
N ARG A 78 26.79 -7.31 14.53
CA ARG A 78 28.21 -7.66 14.51
C ARG A 78 28.79 -7.98 15.90
N HIS A 79 28.14 -7.48 16.96
CA HIS A 79 28.59 -7.58 18.36
C HIS A 79 27.60 -8.34 19.25
N ASP A 80 26.45 -8.77 18.71
CA ASP A 80 25.38 -9.42 19.46
C ASP A 80 25.08 -10.81 18.88
N GLN A 81 25.52 -11.85 19.59
CA GLN A 81 25.38 -13.24 19.17
C GLN A 81 23.91 -13.73 19.22
N GLU A 82 23.10 -13.23 20.17
CA GLU A 82 21.69 -13.59 20.28
C GLU A 82 20.89 -12.99 19.12
N LEU A 83 21.14 -11.73 18.80
CA LEU A 83 20.52 -11.08 17.65
C LEU A 83 20.93 -11.76 16.33
N LEU A 84 22.21 -12.17 16.21
CA LEU A 84 22.71 -12.93 15.08
C LEU A 84 22.02 -14.31 14.97
N ALA A 85 21.77 -14.97 16.09
CA ALA A 85 21.07 -16.25 16.15
C ALA A 85 19.60 -16.08 15.70
N SER A 86 18.92 -15.04 16.19
CA SER A 86 17.52 -14.74 15.81
C SER A 86 17.33 -14.46 14.32
N MET A 87 18.36 -13.91 13.66
CA MET A 87 18.34 -13.70 12.20
C MET A 87 18.45 -15.01 11.40
N LYS A 88 19.03 -16.05 11.99
CA LYS A 88 19.17 -17.37 11.35
C LYS A 88 17.89 -18.17 11.49
N ASP A 89 17.06 -17.85 12.47
CA ASP A 89 15.77 -18.50 12.67
C ASP A 89 14.78 -18.01 11.62
N SER A 90 14.37 -18.92 10.73
CA SER A 90 13.43 -18.65 9.66
C SER A 90 12.03 -18.24 10.15
N ALA A 91 11.69 -18.58 11.41
CA ALA A 91 10.39 -18.27 12.00
C ALA A 91 10.21 -16.77 12.29
N TYR A 92 11.29 -16.07 12.64
CA TYR A 92 11.17 -14.67 13.06
C TYR A 92 11.39 -13.65 11.94
N ASN A 93 12.23 -13.92 10.96
CA ASN A 93 12.52 -13.07 9.77
C ASN A 93 12.43 -11.54 10.02
N LEU A 94 12.82 -11.08 11.21
CA LEU A 94 12.64 -9.71 11.71
C LEU A 94 13.13 -8.66 10.70
N HIS A 95 14.29 -8.90 10.10
CA HIS A 95 14.87 -8.03 9.09
C HIS A 95 13.99 -7.85 7.83
N ARG A 96 13.24 -8.91 7.44
CA ARG A 96 12.28 -8.82 6.34
C ARG A 96 11.04 -8.03 6.75
N THR A 97 10.53 -8.29 7.95
CA THR A 97 9.34 -7.60 8.48
C THR A 97 9.58 -6.10 8.58
N ILE A 98 10.73 -5.67 9.12
CA ILE A 98 11.10 -4.25 9.19
C ILE A 98 11.22 -3.66 7.78
N ALA A 99 11.89 -4.32 6.85
CA ALA A 99 12.05 -3.83 5.47
C ALA A 99 10.72 -3.75 4.70
N MET A 100 9.81 -4.71 4.93
CA MET A 100 8.49 -4.73 4.28
C MET A 100 7.61 -3.53 4.65
N SER A 101 7.85 -2.85 5.78
CA SER A 101 7.12 -1.62 6.10
C SER A 101 7.37 -0.50 5.08
N ILE A 102 8.54 -0.47 4.41
CA ILE A 102 8.76 0.41 3.26
C ILE A 102 7.80 0.04 2.12
N CYS A 103 7.70 -1.25 1.79
CA CYS A 103 6.84 -1.72 0.70
C CYS A 103 5.36 -1.44 0.96
N GLY A 104 4.92 -1.52 2.22
CA GLY A 104 3.56 -1.21 2.63
C GLY A 104 3.09 0.18 2.22
N MET A 105 4.00 1.17 2.16
CA MET A 105 3.69 2.52 1.69
C MET A 105 3.43 2.62 0.18
N TYR A 106 3.85 1.61 -0.58
CA TYR A 106 3.78 1.58 -2.05
C TYR A 106 2.88 0.45 -2.58
N GLY A 107 2.13 -0.19 -1.67
CA GLY A 107 1.08 -1.14 -1.98
C GLY A 107 1.52 -2.59 -2.14
N SER A 108 0.53 -3.46 -2.38
CA SER A 108 0.72 -4.90 -2.52
C SER A 108 1.66 -5.29 -3.66
N GLY A 109 1.71 -4.47 -4.73
CA GLY A 109 2.66 -4.65 -5.82
C GLY A 109 4.11 -4.57 -5.34
N ALA A 110 4.45 -3.57 -4.51
CA ALA A 110 5.79 -3.44 -3.93
C ALA A 110 6.11 -4.61 -3.01
N SER A 111 5.15 -5.06 -2.18
CA SER A 111 5.33 -6.22 -1.30
C SER A 111 5.60 -7.52 -2.07
N SER A 112 4.89 -7.75 -3.18
CA SER A 112 5.11 -8.89 -4.07
C SER A 112 6.49 -8.83 -4.75
N LEU A 113 6.86 -7.65 -5.24
CA LEU A 113 8.18 -7.42 -5.85
C LEU A 113 9.32 -7.60 -4.85
N PHE A 114 9.13 -7.21 -3.58
CA PHE A 114 10.10 -7.43 -2.52
C PHE A 114 10.44 -8.91 -2.36
N GLY A 115 9.44 -9.79 -2.30
CA GLY A 115 9.66 -11.22 -2.21
C GLY A 115 10.46 -11.77 -3.39
N PHE A 116 10.18 -11.30 -4.60
CA PHE A 116 10.93 -11.68 -5.80
C PHE A 116 12.39 -11.22 -5.77
N VAL A 117 12.65 -9.96 -5.40
CA VAL A 117 14.02 -9.40 -5.29
C VAL A 117 14.79 -10.10 -4.17
N ASP A 118 14.17 -10.34 -3.03
CA ASP A 118 14.81 -10.97 -1.89
C ASP A 118 15.20 -12.44 -2.18
N CYS A 119 14.32 -13.20 -2.82
CA CYS A 119 14.63 -14.57 -3.24
C CYS A 119 15.76 -14.63 -4.28
N LYS A 120 15.80 -13.65 -5.18
CA LYS A 120 16.82 -13.56 -6.24
C LYS A 120 17.91 -12.53 -5.93
N PHE A 121 18.21 -12.24 -4.68
CA PHE A 121 19.12 -11.18 -4.25
C PHE A 121 20.47 -11.22 -4.99
N ARG A 122 21.09 -12.40 -5.13
CA ARG A 122 22.38 -12.56 -5.82
C ARG A 122 22.32 -12.28 -7.32
N PHE A 123 21.18 -12.42 -7.94
CA PHE A 123 20.97 -12.02 -9.34
C PHE A 123 21.00 -10.50 -9.50
N PHE A 124 20.40 -9.78 -8.54
CA PHE A 124 20.38 -8.32 -8.54
C PHE A 124 21.68 -7.72 -8.02
N PHE A 125 22.31 -8.35 -7.02
CA PHE A 125 23.49 -7.87 -6.31
C PHE A 125 24.53 -8.99 -6.15
N PRO A 126 25.23 -9.39 -7.22
CA PRO A 126 26.10 -10.58 -7.22
C PRO A 126 27.27 -10.50 -6.24
N HIS A 127 27.75 -9.27 -5.93
CA HIS A 127 28.91 -9.05 -5.05
C HIS A 127 28.55 -8.69 -3.61
N LYS A 128 27.25 -8.69 -3.26
CA LYS A 128 26.75 -8.29 -1.93
C LYS A 128 26.25 -9.49 -1.13
N ARG A 129 26.32 -9.38 0.21
CA ARG A 129 25.81 -10.42 1.12
C ARG A 129 24.31 -10.31 1.29
N PRO A 130 23.52 -11.42 1.05
CA PRO A 130 22.05 -11.38 1.08
C PRO A 130 21.43 -11.36 2.48
N LYS A 131 22.24 -11.63 3.54
CA LYS A 131 21.75 -11.82 4.90
C LYS A 131 22.20 -10.69 5.82
N SER A 132 21.73 -9.47 5.56
CA SER A 132 21.89 -8.34 6.46
C SER A 132 20.59 -7.56 6.54
N PHE A 133 20.39 -6.78 7.60
CA PHE A 133 19.23 -5.90 7.72
C PHE A 133 19.20 -4.89 6.57
N LEU A 134 20.33 -4.26 6.28
CA LEU A 134 20.44 -3.30 5.17
C LEU A 134 20.10 -3.94 3.82
N SER A 135 20.56 -5.18 3.56
CA SER A 135 20.26 -5.86 2.29
C SER A 135 18.75 -6.06 2.08
N LYS A 136 17.97 -6.27 3.15
CA LYS A 136 16.51 -6.33 3.06
C LYS A 136 15.90 -4.96 2.81
N GLY A 137 16.43 -3.92 3.45
CA GLY A 137 16.05 -2.52 3.13
C GLY A 137 16.28 -2.17 1.66
N ILE A 138 17.42 -2.59 1.09
CA ILE A 138 17.72 -2.40 -0.33
C ILE A 138 16.72 -3.17 -1.22
N CYS A 139 16.37 -4.42 -0.89
CA CYS A 139 15.32 -5.14 -1.61
C CYS A 139 13.99 -4.37 -1.59
N ALA A 140 13.64 -3.79 -0.45
CA ALA A 140 12.42 -2.99 -0.32
C ALA A 140 12.49 -1.69 -1.12
N LEU A 141 13.63 -1.00 -1.14
CA LEU A 141 13.84 0.18 -1.98
C LEU A 141 13.70 -0.14 -3.47
N VAL A 142 14.35 -1.22 -3.94
CA VAL A 142 14.24 -1.67 -5.34
C VAL A 142 12.79 -1.99 -5.69
N ALA A 143 12.11 -2.75 -4.85
CA ALA A 143 10.73 -3.16 -5.06
C ALA A 143 9.76 -1.95 -5.08
N SER A 144 9.92 -1.03 -4.12
CA SER A 144 9.08 0.17 -4.01
C SER A 144 9.32 1.12 -5.18
N THR A 145 10.58 1.36 -5.55
CA THR A 145 10.93 2.19 -6.71
C THR A 145 10.36 1.59 -8.00
N ALA A 146 10.53 0.28 -8.22
CA ALA A 146 9.96 -0.39 -9.38
C ALA A 146 8.43 -0.30 -9.41
N SER A 147 7.76 -0.47 -8.26
CA SER A 147 6.30 -0.35 -8.15
C SER A 147 5.81 1.04 -8.53
N VAL A 148 6.49 2.10 -8.10
CA VAL A 148 6.17 3.49 -8.47
C VAL A 148 6.37 3.70 -9.97
N VAL A 149 7.52 3.30 -10.53
CA VAL A 149 7.81 3.44 -11.95
C VAL A 149 6.78 2.68 -12.81
N ILE A 150 6.38 1.48 -12.41
CA ILE A 150 5.33 0.73 -13.10
C ILE A 150 4.02 1.52 -13.07
N SER A 151 3.62 2.02 -11.91
CA SER A 151 2.36 2.76 -11.76
C SER A 151 2.35 4.09 -12.51
N GLU A 152 3.48 4.75 -12.67
CA GLU A 152 3.61 5.98 -13.44
C GLU A 152 3.60 5.75 -14.95
N LYS A 153 4.22 4.67 -15.43
CA LYS A 153 4.23 4.33 -16.87
C LYS A 153 2.94 3.72 -17.36
N VAL A 154 2.21 3.03 -16.49
CA VAL A 154 0.90 2.44 -16.78
C VAL A 154 -0.17 3.35 -16.19
N LYS A 155 -0.17 4.64 -16.53
CA LYS A 155 -1.24 5.59 -16.15
C LYS A 155 -2.54 5.28 -16.89
N VAL A 156 -3.11 4.10 -16.65
CA VAL A 156 -4.54 3.88 -16.91
C VAL A 156 -5.26 4.42 -15.67
N ASP A 157 -6.05 5.46 -15.86
CA ASP A 157 -6.97 5.93 -14.82
C ASP A 157 -8.15 4.96 -14.77
N TYR A 158 -8.26 4.25 -13.63
CA TYR A 158 -9.35 3.29 -13.43
C TYR A 158 -10.55 3.89 -12.71
N SER A 159 -10.55 5.20 -12.39
CA SER A 159 -11.62 5.83 -11.60
C SER A 159 -12.99 5.67 -12.25
N GLU A 160 -13.13 5.98 -13.54
CA GLU A 160 -14.41 5.84 -14.25
C GLU A 160 -14.93 4.39 -14.27
N ARG A 161 -14.02 3.42 -14.47
CA ARG A 161 -14.39 2.00 -14.46
C ARG A 161 -14.84 1.56 -13.06
N ASN A 162 -14.13 1.98 -12.02
CA ASN A 162 -14.51 1.70 -10.64
C ASN A 162 -15.85 2.34 -10.29
N LEU A 163 -16.05 3.61 -10.65
CA LEU A 163 -17.34 4.31 -10.42
C LEU A 163 -18.48 3.61 -11.12
N SER A 164 -18.29 3.15 -12.35
CA SER A 164 -19.32 2.39 -13.09
C SER A 164 -19.64 1.06 -12.40
N LEU A 165 -18.63 0.34 -11.91
CA LEU A 165 -18.83 -0.91 -11.18
C LEU A 165 -19.55 -0.67 -9.85
N LEU A 166 -19.15 0.33 -9.08
CA LEU A 166 -19.78 0.70 -7.81
C LEU A 166 -21.22 1.14 -8.03
N ALA A 167 -21.49 1.97 -9.04
CA ALA A 167 -22.83 2.40 -9.40
C ALA A 167 -23.75 1.24 -9.79
N SER A 168 -23.21 0.16 -10.40
CA SER A 168 -24.01 -1.05 -10.68
C SER A 168 -24.49 -1.77 -9.41
N ARG A 169 -23.88 -1.48 -8.28
CA ARG A 169 -24.27 -1.97 -6.95
C ARG A 169 -24.98 -0.91 -6.09
N GLY A 170 -25.34 0.24 -6.68
CA GLY A 170 -26.05 1.33 -6.00
C GLY A 170 -25.16 2.23 -5.16
N VAL A 171 -23.83 2.17 -5.31
CA VAL A 171 -22.87 3.02 -4.58
C VAL A 171 -22.44 4.19 -5.45
N ALA A 172 -22.77 5.42 -5.04
CA ALA A 172 -22.31 6.63 -5.70
C ALA A 172 -20.98 7.14 -5.11
N LEU A 173 -20.29 7.99 -5.87
CA LEU A 173 -19.07 8.65 -5.37
C LEU A 173 -19.36 9.47 -4.10
N ASP A 174 -20.47 10.19 -4.11
CA ASP A 174 -20.89 11.04 -2.99
C ASP A 174 -21.10 10.26 -1.70
N ASP A 175 -21.63 9.04 -1.77
CA ASP A 175 -21.81 8.17 -0.60
C ASP A 175 -20.48 7.87 0.11
N ILE A 176 -19.44 7.58 -0.69
CA ILE A 176 -18.09 7.32 -0.17
C ILE A 176 -17.47 8.60 0.40
N VAL A 177 -17.62 9.73 -0.32
CA VAL A 177 -17.08 11.03 0.07
C VAL A 177 -17.70 11.51 1.39
N ASP A 178 -19.00 11.32 1.58
CA ASP A 178 -19.72 11.73 2.80
C ASP A 178 -19.22 10.97 4.04
N ILE A 179 -18.92 9.68 3.90
CA ILE A 179 -18.35 8.90 5.02
C ILE A 179 -16.91 9.34 5.30
N VAL A 180 -16.09 9.62 4.28
CA VAL A 180 -14.74 10.16 4.45
C VAL A 180 -14.78 11.51 5.18
N ASP A 181 -15.66 12.41 4.77
CA ASP A 181 -15.84 13.72 5.40
C ASP A 181 -16.27 13.57 6.87
N MET A 182 -17.27 12.73 7.14
CA MET A 182 -17.74 12.44 8.48
C MET A 182 -16.63 11.95 9.42
N LEU A 183 -15.76 11.04 8.93
CA LEU A 183 -14.68 10.47 9.74
C LEU A 183 -13.52 11.45 9.96
N GLN A 184 -13.25 12.32 9.01
CA GLN A 184 -12.07 13.19 9.05
C GLN A 184 -12.36 14.58 9.63
N ARG A 185 -13.60 15.05 9.57
CA ARG A 185 -14.01 16.36 10.07
C ARG A 185 -13.74 16.60 11.57
N PRO A 186 -13.88 15.62 12.47
CA PRO A 186 -13.52 15.80 13.88
C PRO A 186 -12.04 16.14 14.11
N TYR A 187 -11.15 15.71 13.19
CA TYR A 187 -9.71 15.97 13.25
C TYR A 187 -9.29 17.19 12.43
N ASN A 188 -10.12 17.63 11.50
CA ASN A 188 -9.91 18.79 10.64
C ASN A 188 -11.25 19.51 10.41
N PRO A 189 -11.67 20.42 11.33
CA PRO A 189 -12.96 21.11 11.22
C PRO A 189 -13.15 21.91 9.92
N ASP A 190 -12.05 22.43 9.35
CA ASP A 190 -12.04 23.22 8.11
C ASP A 190 -11.84 22.34 6.85
N LEU A 191 -12.09 21.04 6.95
CA LEU A 191 -11.92 20.11 5.85
C LEU A 191 -12.81 20.49 4.66
N ASP A 192 -12.21 20.70 3.50
CA ASP A 192 -12.94 20.87 2.24
C ASP A 192 -13.43 19.50 1.70
N ARG A 193 -14.72 19.38 1.45
CA ARG A 193 -15.32 18.19 0.86
C ARG A 193 -14.67 17.80 -0.49
N LYS A 194 -14.24 18.79 -1.27
CA LYS A 194 -13.49 18.54 -2.52
C LYS A 194 -12.16 17.84 -2.28
N LEU A 195 -11.54 18.08 -1.12
CA LEU A 195 -10.31 17.37 -0.74
C LEU A 195 -10.62 15.90 -0.43
N CYS A 196 -11.74 15.61 0.24
CA CYS A 196 -12.21 14.23 0.45
C CYS A 196 -12.43 13.53 -0.90
N GLU A 197 -13.18 14.15 -1.81
CA GLU A 197 -13.42 13.65 -3.17
C GLU A 197 -12.10 13.37 -3.92
N HIS A 198 -11.16 14.31 -3.88
CA HIS A 198 -9.82 14.13 -4.48
C HIS A 198 -9.12 12.87 -3.95
N HIS A 199 -9.19 12.62 -2.63
CA HIS A 199 -8.57 11.46 -2.02
C HIS A 199 -9.28 10.15 -2.37
N VAL A 200 -10.61 10.14 -2.45
CA VAL A 200 -11.40 9.00 -2.92
C VAL A 200 -11.05 8.66 -4.37
N LEU A 201 -11.09 9.64 -5.26
CA LEU A 201 -10.73 9.45 -6.68
C LEU A 201 -9.30 8.95 -6.85
N ALA A 202 -8.36 9.41 -6.01
CA ALA A 202 -6.98 8.94 -6.05
C ALA A 202 -6.82 7.46 -5.63
N VAL A 203 -7.69 6.95 -4.76
CA VAL A 203 -7.79 5.51 -4.45
C VAL A 203 -8.38 4.75 -5.63
N LEU A 204 -9.48 5.25 -6.20
CA LEU A 204 -10.19 4.64 -7.32
C LEU A 204 -9.36 4.60 -8.62
N ARG A 205 -8.38 5.48 -8.79
CA ARG A 205 -7.45 5.46 -9.95
C ARG A 205 -6.54 4.25 -10.00
N LYS A 206 -6.36 3.54 -8.88
CA LYS A 206 -5.39 2.44 -8.77
C LYS A 206 -5.89 1.17 -9.45
N GLN A 207 -4.99 0.52 -10.19
CA GLN A 207 -5.27 -0.79 -10.82
C GLN A 207 -5.61 -1.86 -9.77
N GLN A 208 -4.91 -1.87 -8.63
CA GLN A 208 -5.17 -2.82 -7.55
C GLN A 208 -6.59 -2.64 -6.99
N THR A 209 -7.02 -1.40 -6.80
CA THR A 209 -8.39 -1.07 -6.39
C THR A 209 -9.39 -1.63 -7.40
N TYR A 210 -9.15 -1.42 -8.71
CA TYR A 210 -10.02 -1.94 -9.76
C TYR A 210 -10.16 -3.47 -9.71
N HIS A 211 -9.05 -4.18 -9.51
CA HIS A 211 -9.11 -5.65 -9.42
C HIS A 211 -9.88 -6.12 -8.17
N ALA A 212 -9.70 -5.46 -7.02
CA ALA A 212 -10.45 -5.78 -5.81
C ALA A 212 -11.96 -5.51 -5.98
N VAL A 213 -12.33 -4.33 -6.50
CA VAL A 213 -13.73 -3.96 -6.80
C VAL A 213 -14.36 -4.96 -7.75
N GLN A 214 -13.67 -5.27 -8.86
CA GLN A 214 -14.20 -6.20 -9.86
C GLN A 214 -14.40 -7.61 -9.28
N LEU A 215 -13.44 -8.09 -8.47
CA LEU A 215 -13.51 -9.43 -7.89
C LEU A 215 -14.65 -9.52 -6.88
N ALA A 216 -14.77 -8.58 -5.94
CA ALA A 216 -15.82 -8.53 -4.94
C ALA A 216 -17.22 -8.57 -5.60
N ILE A 217 -17.47 -7.66 -6.54
CA ILE A 217 -18.74 -7.61 -7.26
C ILE A 217 -19.01 -8.90 -8.02
N LYS A 218 -18.00 -9.53 -8.62
CA LYS A 218 -18.19 -10.79 -9.35
C LYS A 218 -18.53 -11.96 -8.43
N ILE A 219 -18.02 -11.97 -7.21
CA ILE A 219 -18.39 -13.01 -6.24
C ILE A 219 -19.85 -12.81 -5.81
N ASP A 220 -20.24 -11.60 -5.42
CA ASP A 220 -21.62 -11.29 -5.04
C ASP A 220 -22.62 -11.63 -6.15
N GLU A 221 -22.35 -11.18 -7.39
CA GLU A 221 -23.17 -11.51 -8.55
C GLU A 221 -23.24 -13.04 -8.82
N GLY A 222 -22.15 -13.77 -8.62
CA GLY A 222 -22.11 -15.20 -8.80
C GLY A 222 -22.96 -15.95 -7.76
N VAL A 223 -22.99 -15.45 -6.50
CA VAL A 223 -23.87 -15.97 -5.45
C VAL A 223 -25.34 -15.71 -5.77
N GLU A 224 -25.68 -14.48 -6.20
CA GLU A 224 -27.04 -14.12 -6.64
C GLU A 224 -27.54 -15.02 -7.77
N LYS A 225 -26.68 -15.38 -8.70
CA LYS A 225 -26.97 -16.26 -9.83
C LYS A 225 -26.85 -17.76 -9.49
N LYS A 226 -26.42 -18.11 -8.27
CA LYS A 226 -26.15 -19.47 -7.81
C LYS A 226 -25.12 -20.23 -8.68
N GLU A 227 -24.09 -19.49 -9.16
CA GLU A 227 -23.05 -20.02 -10.04
C GLU A 227 -22.02 -20.90 -9.30
N PHE A 228 -21.96 -20.82 -7.96
CA PHE A 228 -21.07 -21.62 -7.12
C PHE A 228 -21.76 -22.87 -6.56
N ASN A 229 -21.02 -23.72 -5.85
CA ASN A 229 -21.63 -24.84 -5.14
C ASN A 229 -22.58 -24.36 -4.04
N GLN A 230 -23.50 -25.22 -3.64
CA GLN A 230 -24.60 -24.90 -2.69
C GLN A 230 -24.07 -24.38 -1.34
N GLN A 231 -23.00 -25.00 -0.83
CA GLN A 231 -22.41 -24.63 0.46
C GLN A 231 -21.81 -23.21 0.40
N TYR A 232 -21.05 -22.91 -0.66
CA TYR A 232 -20.44 -21.59 -0.84
C TYR A 232 -21.50 -20.50 -1.05
N ASN A 233 -22.52 -20.75 -1.88
CA ASN A 233 -23.63 -19.82 -2.07
C ASN A 233 -24.37 -19.53 -0.75
N HIS A 234 -24.48 -20.55 0.13
CA HIS A 234 -25.13 -20.36 1.44
C HIS A 234 -24.26 -19.51 2.38
N ILE A 235 -22.99 -19.85 2.54
CA ILE A 235 -22.06 -19.14 3.45
C ILE A 235 -21.95 -17.67 3.07
N VAL A 236 -21.71 -17.40 1.80
CA VAL A 236 -21.55 -16.01 1.32
C VAL A 236 -22.90 -15.27 1.31
N GLY A 237 -23.96 -15.92 0.84
CA GLY A 237 -25.28 -15.27 0.76
C GLY A 237 -25.96 -15.05 2.12
N SER A 238 -25.49 -15.71 3.19
CA SER A 238 -25.93 -15.46 4.56
C SER A 238 -24.99 -14.54 5.36
N ASP A 239 -23.92 -14.10 4.72
CA ASP A 239 -22.88 -13.28 5.35
C ASP A 239 -22.41 -13.90 6.69
N GLU A 240 -21.93 -15.14 6.62
CA GLU A 240 -21.51 -15.86 7.80
C GLU A 240 -20.21 -15.25 8.37
N GLY A 241 -20.31 -14.65 9.56
CA GLY A 241 -19.28 -13.82 10.17
C GLY A 241 -17.92 -14.50 10.47
N LEU A 242 -17.76 -15.80 10.19
CA LEU A 242 -16.49 -16.51 10.29
C LEU A 242 -15.87 -16.80 8.92
N PHE A 243 -16.48 -16.31 7.86
CA PHE A 243 -15.99 -16.55 6.50
C PHE A 243 -14.67 -15.83 6.23
N GLY A 244 -14.56 -14.52 6.54
CA GLY A 244 -13.33 -13.72 6.60
C GLY A 244 -12.57 -13.51 5.28
N VAL A 245 -13.10 -13.95 4.14
CA VAL A 245 -12.47 -13.76 2.83
C VAL A 245 -12.86 -12.41 2.24
N ASP A 246 -14.07 -11.96 2.49
CA ASP A 246 -14.65 -10.66 2.18
C ASP A 246 -13.80 -9.52 2.77
N GLU A 247 -13.56 -9.54 4.07
CA GLU A 247 -12.67 -8.58 4.73
C GLU A 247 -11.23 -8.68 4.23
N SER A 248 -10.78 -9.89 3.89
CA SER A 248 -9.42 -10.07 3.36
C SER A 248 -9.22 -9.41 2.01
N ILE A 249 -10.20 -9.47 1.11
CA ILE A 249 -10.18 -8.78 -0.19
C ILE A 249 -10.29 -7.27 0.02
N ALA A 250 -11.19 -6.84 0.89
CA ALA A 250 -11.41 -5.44 1.19
C ALA A 250 -10.19 -4.77 1.84
N THR A 251 -9.53 -5.45 2.81
CA THR A 251 -8.33 -4.93 3.48
C THR A 251 -7.12 -4.77 2.55
N ALA A 252 -7.09 -5.45 1.40
CA ALA A 252 -6.03 -5.25 0.41
C ALA A 252 -5.91 -3.79 -0.08
N ILE A 253 -7.00 -3.00 0.00
CA ILE A 253 -7.00 -1.60 -0.39
C ILE A 253 -6.39 -0.71 0.71
N PRO A 254 -6.90 -0.70 1.97
CA PRO A 254 -6.34 0.14 3.03
C PRO A 254 -4.91 -0.24 3.40
N LEU A 255 -4.47 -1.49 3.23
CA LEU A 255 -3.07 -1.90 3.41
C LEU A 255 -2.07 -1.06 2.60
N MET A 256 -2.48 -0.50 1.47
CA MET A 256 -1.65 0.41 0.67
C MET A 256 -1.42 1.78 1.32
N TYR A 257 -2.15 2.10 2.39
CA TYR A 257 -2.19 3.44 3.00
C TYR A 257 -1.85 3.42 4.50
N GLY A 258 -1.30 2.32 4.99
CA GLY A 258 -0.74 2.22 6.34
C GLY A 258 -1.77 1.92 7.43
N THR A 259 -1.29 1.97 8.69
CA THR A 259 -2.08 1.52 9.86
C THR A 259 -3.30 2.38 10.16
N ILE A 260 -3.26 3.68 9.86
CA ILE A 260 -4.43 4.57 10.01
C ILE A 260 -5.58 4.08 9.13
N ALA A 261 -5.29 3.68 7.89
CA ALA A 261 -6.32 3.13 7.01
C ALA A 261 -6.86 1.80 7.54
N LEU A 262 -6.00 0.91 8.03
CA LEU A 262 -6.45 -0.38 8.59
C LEU A 262 -7.34 -0.22 9.83
N THR A 263 -7.02 0.71 10.72
CA THR A 263 -7.85 0.98 11.91
C THR A 263 -9.21 1.58 11.53
N ASN A 264 -9.24 2.46 10.52
CA ASN A 264 -10.49 2.97 9.98
C ASN A 264 -11.34 1.87 9.32
N PHE A 265 -10.72 0.91 8.64
CA PHE A 265 -11.44 -0.24 8.08
C PHE A 265 -12.18 -1.01 9.17
N GLY A 266 -11.48 -1.47 10.21
CA GLY A 266 -12.11 -2.22 11.30
C GLY A 266 -13.18 -1.43 12.06
N TYR A 267 -13.04 -0.09 12.15
CA TYR A 267 -14.09 0.77 12.71
C TYR A 267 -15.33 0.80 11.81
N LEU A 268 -15.16 1.01 10.50
CA LEU A 268 -16.26 1.11 9.55
C LEU A 268 -17.03 -0.20 9.41
N ASP A 269 -16.30 -1.30 9.33
CA ASP A 269 -16.87 -2.64 9.29
C ASP A 269 -17.75 -2.91 10.51
N LYS A 270 -17.32 -2.49 11.71
CA LYS A 270 -18.10 -2.63 12.93
C LYS A 270 -19.25 -1.62 13.05
N ALA A 271 -19.03 -0.38 12.62
CA ALA A 271 -19.99 0.71 12.79
C ALA A 271 -21.09 0.73 11.72
N LYS A 272 -20.80 0.18 10.53
CA LYS A 272 -21.70 0.12 9.35
C LYS A 272 -22.45 1.43 9.15
N THR A 273 -21.75 2.48 8.64
CA THR A 273 -22.31 3.84 8.50
C THR A 273 -22.67 4.18 7.04
N GLY A 274 -23.70 5.01 6.86
CA GLY A 274 -24.13 5.48 5.53
C GLY A 274 -24.47 4.34 4.58
N ILE A 275 -24.02 4.41 3.35
CA ILE A 275 -24.26 3.40 2.33
C ILE A 275 -23.78 1.99 2.73
N ILE A 276 -22.75 1.88 3.57
CA ILE A 276 -22.26 0.59 4.07
C ILE A 276 -23.38 -0.13 4.82
N LYS A 277 -24.12 0.58 5.67
CA LYS A 277 -25.26 0.02 6.42
C LYS A 277 -26.40 -0.41 5.50
N GLU A 278 -26.64 0.35 4.44
CA GLU A 278 -27.69 0.03 3.47
C GLU A 278 -27.32 -1.24 2.69
N LEU A 279 -26.07 -1.40 2.29
CA LEU A 279 -25.57 -2.60 1.61
C LEU A 279 -25.66 -3.83 2.53
N ASP A 280 -25.14 -3.72 3.75
CA ASP A 280 -25.16 -4.77 4.79
C ASP A 280 -26.58 -5.26 5.12
N SER A 281 -27.58 -4.38 5.06
CA SER A 281 -28.97 -4.71 5.36
C SER A 281 -29.86 -5.07 4.17
N ASP A 282 -29.41 -4.81 2.92
CA ASP A 282 -30.22 -5.05 1.72
C ASP A 282 -30.02 -6.45 1.15
N HIS A 283 -30.85 -7.37 1.61
CA HIS A 283 -30.96 -8.73 1.06
C HIS A 283 -32.22 -8.91 0.17
N THR A 284 -32.85 -7.81 -0.26
CA THR A 284 -34.10 -7.86 -1.03
C THR A 284 -33.89 -8.48 -2.41
N GLY A 285 -34.83 -9.34 -2.82
CA GLY A 285 -34.77 -9.97 -4.15
C GLY A 285 -33.63 -10.97 -4.34
N GLY A 286 -32.97 -11.41 -3.27
CA GLY A 286 -31.85 -12.33 -3.33
C GLY A 286 -30.51 -11.65 -3.63
N LYS A 287 -30.39 -10.34 -3.38
CA LYS A 287 -29.12 -9.61 -3.46
C LYS A 287 -28.14 -10.14 -2.43
N CYS A 288 -26.88 -10.18 -2.85
CA CYS A 288 -25.73 -10.49 -2.02
C CYS A 288 -24.77 -9.29 -2.04
N ASN A 289 -24.47 -8.72 -0.90
CA ASN A 289 -23.58 -7.57 -0.74
C ASN A 289 -22.41 -7.86 0.19
N THR A 290 -22.18 -9.11 0.54
CA THR A 290 -21.17 -9.59 1.51
C THR A 290 -19.74 -9.11 1.18
N PHE A 291 -19.39 -8.97 -0.08
CA PHE A 291 -18.09 -8.47 -0.49
C PHE A 291 -18.09 -6.97 -0.77
N ILE A 292 -19.20 -6.43 -1.26
CA ILE A 292 -19.23 -5.02 -1.67
C ILE A 292 -19.33 -4.06 -0.48
N ASP A 293 -20.02 -4.42 0.60
CA ASP A 293 -20.13 -3.56 1.78
C ASP A 293 -18.77 -3.39 2.46
N ASP A 294 -18.02 -4.47 2.66
CA ASP A 294 -16.65 -4.45 3.18
C ASP A 294 -15.69 -3.72 2.23
N LEU A 295 -15.87 -3.93 0.92
CA LEU A 295 -15.05 -3.23 -0.06
C LEU A 295 -15.24 -1.70 0.03
N VAL A 296 -16.46 -1.22 0.25
CA VAL A 296 -16.73 0.20 0.48
C VAL A 296 -16.07 0.67 1.77
N CYS A 297 -16.07 -0.14 2.85
CA CYS A 297 -15.27 0.13 4.04
C CYS A 297 -13.79 0.33 3.69
N GLY A 298 -13.23 -0.57 2.87
CA GLY A 298 -11.85 -0.51 2.42
C GLY A 298 -11.51 0.75 1.61
N LEU A 299 -12.40 1.18 0.72
CA LEU A 299 -12.25 2.40 -0.09
C LEU A 299 -12.25 3.66 0.77
N VAL A 300 -13.23 3.79 1.67
CA VAL A 300 -13.33 4.90 2.63
C VAL A 300 -12.10 4.94 3.52
N ALA A 301 -11.73 3.83 4.11
CA ALA A 301 -10.59 3.71 5.01
C ALA A 301 -9.28 4.10 4.33
N ALA A 302 -9.07 3.67 3.09
CA ALA A 302 -7.91 4.04 2.28
C ALA A 302 -7.86 5.55 1.99
N ALA A 303 -9.00 6.17 1.65
CA ALA A 303 -9.08 7.60 1.41
C ALA A 303 -8.79 8.39 2.69
N CYS A 304 -9.31 7.97 3.85
CA CYS A 304 -9.01 8.55 5.16
C CYS A 304 -7.52 8.46 5.51
N GLY A 305 -6.91 7.27 5.35
CA GLY A 305 -5.48 7.09 5.59
C GLY A 305 -4.62 7.98 4.70
N ARG A 306 -4.97 8.06 3.40
CA ARG A 306 -4.30 8.93 2.45
C ARG A 306 -4.43 10.41 2.81
N LEU A 307 -5.61 10.83 3.25
CA LEU A 307 -5.87 12.21 3.67
C LEU A 307 -5.07 12.54 4.92
N ALA A 308 -5.09 11.69 5.95
CA ALA A 308 -4.35 11.87 7.19
C ALA A 308 -2.84 12.02 6.95
N HIS A 309 -2.25 11.20 6.10
CA HIS A 309 -0.82 11.28 5.76
C HIS A 309 -0.45 12.55 4.97
N ASN A 310 -1.37 13.12 4.20
CA ASN A 310 -1.12 14.32 3.43
C ASN A 310 -1.41 15.62 4.23
N SER A 311 -2.30 15.57 5.22
CA SER A 311 -2.64 16.73 6.05
C SER A 311 -1.61 17.03 7.15
N VAL A 312 -0.85 16.02 7.59
CA VAL A 312 0.07 16.12 8.75
C VAL A 312 1.47 16.61 8.35
N SER A 313 1.79 16.74 7.07
CA SER A 313 3.14 17.11 6.66
C SER A 313 3.22 18.54 6.10
N PRO A 314 3.77 19.51 6.87
CA PRO A 314 4.26 20.78 6.31
C PRO A 314 5.34 20.59 5.24
N LEU A 315 5.80 19.34 5.05
CA LEU A 315 6.85 18.90 4.13
C LEU A 315 6.33 18.53 2.74
N ASN A 316 5.03 18.39 2.56
CA ASN A 316 4.40 18.08 1.27
C ASN A 316 3.95 19.35 0.51
N LYS A 317 4.30 20.56 0.97
CA LYS A 317 4.20 21.74 0.11
C LYS A 317 5.30 21.66 -0.94
N PRO A 318 5.00 21.83 -2.25
CA PRO A 318 6.03 22.06 -3.23
C PRO A 318 6.95 23.15 -2.70
N LEU A 319 8.24 22.95 -2.83
CA LEU A 319 9.19 24.04 -2.67
C LEU A 319 8.99 24.94 -3.89
N ASP A 320 8.29 26.08 -3.70
CA ASP A 320 8.29 27.18 -4.66
C ASP A 320 9.70 27.71 -4.83
#